data_f923bf1896d6df009d0d63bea2ab7db4
#
_entry.id   f923bf1896d6df009d0d63bea2ab7db4
#
_cell.length_a   1.000
_cell.length_b   1.000
_cell.length_c   1.000
_cell.angle_alpha   90.00
_cell.angle_beta   90.00
_cell.angle_gamma   90.00
#
_symmetry.space_group_name_H-M   'P 1'
#
loop_
_entity.id
_entity.type
_entity.pdbx_description
1 polymer ?
#
loop_
_entity_poly.entity_id
_entity_poly.type
_entity_poly.pdbx_seq_one_letter_code
_entity_poly.pdbx_strand_id
1 'polypeptide(L)'
;MDIDPKLILFGDCTYSNLLHHVQLKESGADISFVSPSKFRGTVTAGEVTYNHILQMYPFENVLYKVKLSGREIITYLEEAYSIFGPKVGNQRKLIGSPQNFDCAGGIRYEADLDKPAGKRIKILGFNDGRKFNIDSVYSVAMVSYRANGGGELMMKATGLQAEELGSRVIEKYSDVRELLFKFFLSGRSLKKLEEN
;
A
#
# COMPACT_ATOMS: atom_id res chain seq x y z
N MET A 1 -13.02 -15.94 -5.17
CA MET A 1 -11.59 -15.79 -4.83
C MET A 1 -11.52 -15.36 -3.38
N ASP A 2 -10.68 -16.01 -2.61
CA ASP A 2 -10.55 -15.75 -1.19
C ASP A 2 -9.65 -14.54 -0.93
N ILE A 3 -9.93 -13.78 0.13
CA ILE A 3 -9.12 -12.63 0.55
C ILE A 3 -8.41 -13.01 1.84
N ASP A 4 -7.09 -13.19 1.78
CA ASP A 4 -6.23 -13.36 2.95
C ASP A 4 -5.23 -12.18 3.04
N PRO A 5 -5.44 -11.26 3.99
CA PRO A 5 -4.56 -10.09 4.13
C PRO A 5 -3.11 -10.39 4.53
N LYS A 6 -2.81 -11.60 5.00
CA LYS A 6 -1.44 -11.98 5.37
C LYS A 6 -0.55 -12.21 4.15
N LEU A 7 -1.16 -12.56 3.00
CA LEU A 7 -0.42 -12.84 1.78
C LEU A 7 0.33 -11.62 1.24
N ILE A 8 -0.06 -10.41 1.63
CA ILE A 8 0.63 -9.16 1.25
C ILE A 8 2.12 -9.15 1.61
N LEU A 9 2.52 -9.90 2.65
CA LEU A 9 3.93 -10.02 3.06
C LEU A 9 4.76 -10.91 2.12
N PHE A 10 4.10 -11.64 1.23
CA PHE A 10 4.74 -12.57 0.29
C PHE A 10 4.66 -12.10 -1.16
N GLY A 11 4.02 -10.97 -1.42
CA GLY A 11 3.84 -10.38 -2.74
C GLY A 11 2.41 -9.92 -3.00
N ASP A 12 2.09 -9.74 -4.26
CA ASP A 12 0.76 -9.32 -4.69
C ASP A 12 -0.29 -10.36 -4.27
N CYS A 13 -1.40 -9.87 -3.75
CA CYS A 13 -2.50 -10.71 -3.32
C CYS A 13 -3.85 -10.01 -3.54
N THR A 14 -4.94 -10.78 -3.49
CA THR A 14 -6.30 -10.25 -3.69
C THR A 14 -6.62 -9.08 -2.75
N TYR A 15 -6.14 -9.13 -1.51
CA TYR A 15 -6.33 -8.04 -0.54
C TYR A 15 -5.64 -6.74 -0.97
N SER A 16 -4.34 -6.81 -1.29
CA SER A 16 -3.59 -5.63 -1.73
C SER A 16 -4.13 -5.07 -3.03
N ASN A 17 -4.43 -5.93 -4.01
CA ASN A 17 -4.95 -5.53 -5.32
C ASN A 17 -6.30 -4.84 -5.21
N LEU A 18 -7.20 -5.33 -4.34
CA LEU A 18 -8.48 -4.67 -4.06
C LEU A 18 -8.27 -3.25 -3.52
N LEU A 19 -7.42 -3.10 -2.49
CA LEU A 19 -7.17 -1.79 -1.88
C LEU A 19 -6.47 -0.83 -2.85
N HIS A 20 -5.47 -1.29 -3.59
CA HIS A 20 -4.81 -0.48 -4.62
C HIS A 20 -5.81 -0.01 -5.67
N HIS A 21 -6.65 -0.92 -6.17
CA HIS A 21 -7.68 -0.56 -7.16
C HIS A 21 -8.63 0.52 -6.63
N VAL A 22 -9.16 0.33 -5.42
CA VAL A 22 -10.10 1.27 -4.81
C VAL A 22 -9.44 2.63 -4.57
N GLN A 23 -8.22 2.66 -4.02
CA GLN A 23 -7.49 3.89 -3.74
C GLN A 23 -7.12 4.64 -5.02
N LEU A 24 -6.57 3.97 -6.02
CA LEU A 24 -6.17 4.58 -7.29
C LEU A 24 -7.38 5.11 -8.06
N LYS A 25 -8.45 4.33 -8.10
CA LYS A 25 -9.67 4.72 -8.81
C LYS A 25 -10.34 5.95 -8.19
N GLU A 26 -10.43 6.01 -6.86
CA GLU A 26 -11.06 7.12 -6.16
C GLU A 26 -10.21 8.38 -6.24
N SER A 27 -8.91 8.28 -6.04
CA SER A 27 -8.02 9.42 -5.95
C SER A 27 -7.47 9.90 -7.30
N GLY A 28 -7.46 9.05 -8.33
CA GLY A 28 -6.74 9.32 -9.57
C GLY A 28 -5.23 9.54 -9.35
N ALA A 29 -4.66 8.98 -8.28
CA ALA A 29 -3.23 9.08 -8.00
C ALA A 29 -2.41 8.18 -8.93
N ASP A 30 -1.13 8.50 -9.11
CA ASP A 30 -0.20 7.70 -9.92
C ASP A 30 0.17 6.38 -9.21
N ILE A 31 0.30 6.41 -7.89
CA ILE A 31 0.78 5.32 -7.04
C ILE A 31 -0.15 5.18 -5.82
N SER A 32 -0.26 3.97 -5.30
CA SER A 32 -1.00 3.68 -4.07
C SER A 32 -0.11 2.90 -3.11
N PHE A 33 -0.11 3.26 -1.82
CA PHE A 33 0.51 2.46 -0.75
C PHE A 33 -0.55 1.78 0.10
N VAL A 34 -0.34 0.50 0.40
CA VAL A 34 -1.27 -0.35 1.15
C VAL A 34 -0.53 -1.16 2.21
N SER A 35 -1.07 -1.13 3.43
CA SER A 35 -0.57 -1.88 4.59
C SER A 35 -1.31 -3.19 4.80
N PRO A 36 -0.70 -4.20 5.47
CA PRO A 36 -1.38 -5.40 5.94
C PRO A 36 -2.53 -5.07 6.89
N SER A 37 -3.59 -5.88 6.86
CA SER A 37 -4.64 -5.84 7.88
C SER A 37 -4.20 -6.56 9.17
N LYS A 38 -4.82 -6.19 10.29
CA LYS A 38 -4.75 -6.96 11.54
C LYS A 38 -5.63 -8.22 11.52
N PHE A 39 -6.50 -8.35 10.54
CA PHE A 39 -7.36 -9.52 10.39
C PHE A 39 -6.55 -10.81 10.22
N ARG A 40 -6.90 -11.83 11.01
CA ARG A 40 -6.18 -13.11 11.05
C ARG A 40 -6.91 -14.25 10.32
N GLY A 41 -8.06 -13.94 9.74
CA GLY A 41 -8.87 -14.88 8.98
C GLY A 41 -8.78 -14.67 7.48
N THR A 42 -9.59 -15.44 6.76
CA THR A 42 -9.78 -15.36 5.31
C THR A 42 -11.25 -15.04 5.05
N VAL A 43 -11.53 -14.10 4.16
CA VAL A 43 -12.88 -13.93 3.62
C VAL A 43 -12.99 -14.83 2.41
N THR A 44 -13.83 -15.87 2.53
CA THR A 44 -14.03 -16.86 1.46
C THR A 44 -14.82 -16.29 0.29
N ALA A 45 -14.61 -16.87 -0.88
CA ALA A 45 -15.35 -16.50 -2.09
C ALA A 45 -16.86 -16.64 -1.87
N GLY A 46 -17.63 -15.65 -2.28
CA GLY A 46 -19.08 -15.60 -2.12
C GLY A 46 -19.58 -14.16 -2.00
N GLU A 47 -20.72 -13.99 -1.36
CA GLU A 47 -21.30 -12.67 -1.08
C GLU A 47 -20.48 -11.95 -0.01
N VAL A 48 -20.06 -10.71 -0.30
CA VAL A 48 -19.32 -9.86 0.63
C VAL A 48 -20.33 -9.02 1.43
N THR A 49 -20.38 -9.28 2.73
CA THR A 49 -21.20 -8.51 3.68
C THR A 49 -20.45 -7.34 4.26
N TYR A 50 -21.14 -6.39 4.88
CA TYR A 50 -20.53 -5.28 5.61
C TYR A 50 -19.57 -5.77 6.73
N ASN A 51 -19.93 -6.85 7.43
CA ASN A 51 -19.05 -7.46 8.44
C ASN A 51 -17.74 -7.96 7.84
N HIS A 52 -17.76 -8.50 6.63
CA HIS A 52 -16.53 -8.90 5.93
C HIS A 52 -15.63 -7.70 5.66
N ILE A 53 -16.21 -6.54 5.30
CA ILE A 53 -15.44 -5.30 5.08
C ILE A 53 -14.81 -4.82 6.38
N LEU A 54 -15.55 -4.79 7.49
CA LEU A 54 -15.03 -4.43 8.81
C LEU A 54 -13.92 -5.37 9.29
N GLN A 55 -14.04 -6.66 9.00
CA GLN A 55 -13.00 -7.64 9.30
C GLN A 55 -11.74 -7.43 8.46
N MET A 56 -11.89 -7.29 7.15
CA MET A 56 -10.76 -7.06 6.24
C MET A 56 -10.04 -5.75 6.54
N TYR A 57 -10.80 -4.69 6.83
CA TYR A 57 -10.27 -3.35 7.06
C TYR A 57 -10.87 -2.75 8.35
N PRO A 58 -10.32 -3.11 9.53
CA PRO A 58 -10.87 -2.68 10.83
C PRO A 58 -10.51 -1.24 11.21
N PHE A 59 -9.76 -0.53 10.39
CA PHE A 59 -9.26 0.80 10.69
C PHE A 59 -10.23 1.91 10.25
N GLU A 60 -10.27 3.01 10.99
CA GLU A 60 -10.96 4.24 10.62
C GLU A 60 -9.97 5.20 9.97
N ASN A 61 -9.68 4.98 8.71
CA ASN A 61 -8.72 5.78 7.96
C ASN A 61 -9.39 6.42 6.76
N VAL A 62 -9.20 7.72 6.64
CA VAL A 62 -9.54 8.50 5.45
C VAL A 62 -8.46 8.29 4.37
N LEU A 63 -8.86 8.19 3.12
CA LEU A 63 -7.92 8.15 2.00
C LEU A 63 -7.39 9.56 1.74
N TYR A 64 -6.06 9.70 1.66
CA TYR A 64 -5.37 10.94 1.30
C TYR A 64 -4.62 10.75 -0.02
N LYS A 65 -4.58 11.82 -0.82
CA LYS A 65 -3.65 11.98 -1.94
C LYS A 65 -2.55 12.93 -1.51
N VAL A 66 -1.31 12.49 -1.58
CA VAL A 66 -0.13 13.28 -1.21
C VAL A 66 0.84 13.40 -2.40
N LYS A 67 1.75 14.36 -2.36
CA LYS A 67 2.85 14.51 -3.33
C LYS A 67 4.16 13.99 -2.74
N LEU A 68 4.85 13.12 -3.50
CA LEU A 68 6.19 12.62 -3.18
C LEU A 68 7.07 12.66 -4.42
N SER A 69 8.34 12.97 -4.24
CA SER A 69 9.35 12.80 -5.30
C SER A 69 9.66 11.31 -5.52
N GLY A 70 10.21 10.96 -6.69
CA GLY A 70 10.62 9.59 -6.95
C GLY A 70 11.65 9.08 -5.95
N ARG A 71 12.53 9.95 -5.43
CA ARG A 71 13.49 9.61 -4.36
C ARG A 71 12.78 9.26 -3.07
N GLU A 72 11.81 10.06 -2.66
CA GLU A 72 11.01 9.83 -1.45
C GLU A 72 10.19 8.52 -1.56
N ILE A 73 9.66 8.19 -2.76
CA ILE A 73 8.94 6.94 -3.00
C ILE A 73 9.86 5.73 -2.83
N ILE A 74 11.08 5.78 -3.39
CA ILE A 74 12.06 4.70 -3.20
C ILE A 74 12.45 4.57 -1.74
N THR A 75 12.73 5.69 -1.05
CA THR A 75 13.08 5.69 0.38
C THR A 75 11.93 5.14 1.23
N TYR A 76 10.69 5.52 0.93
CA TYR A 76 9.50 4.98 1.61
C TYR A 76 9.42 3.45 1.50
N LEU A 77 9.60 2.92 0.29
CA LEU A 77 9.58 1.48 0.07
C LEU A 77 10.77 0.78 0.73
N GLU A 78 11.97 1.34 0.66
CA GLU A 78 13.15 0.80 1.37
C GLU A 78 12.88 0.68 2.88
N GLU A 79 12.28 1.71 3.49
CA GLU A 79 11.90 1.70 4.90
C GLU A 79 10.79 0.67 5.19
N ALA A 80 9.76 0.59 4.33
CA ALA A 80 8.71 -0.41 4.46
C ALA A 80 9.27 -1.84 4.40
N TYR A 81 10.21 -2.10 3.50
CA TYR A 81 10.87 -3.40 3.36
C TYR A 81 11.98 -3.65 4.41
N SER A 82 12.29 -2.67 5.26
CA SER A 82 13.29 -2.84 6.33
C SER A 82 12.85 -3.84 7.41
N ILE A 83 11.56 -4.11 7.53
CA ILE A 83 11.03 -5.14 8.46
C ILE A 83 11.52 -6.56 8.15
N PHE A 84 11.97 -6.79 6.92
CA PHE A 84 12.50 -8.10 6.54
C PHE A 84 13.96 -8.21 6.94
N GLY A 85 14.23 -9.03 7.96
CA GLY A 85 15.59 -9.31 8.47
C GLY A 85 16.43 -10.18 7.52
N PRO A 86 17.61 -10.56 7.95
CA PRO A 86 18.48 -11.43 7.18
C PRO A 86 17.88 -12.83 7.01
N LYS A 87 18.27 -13.49 5.93
CA LYS A 87 17.94 -14.91 5.69
C LYS A 87 18.79 -15.79 6.60
N VAL A 88 18.16 -16.75 7.28
CA VAL A 88 18.80 -17.76 8.10
C VAL A 88 18.36 -19.14 7.59
N GLY A 89 19.24 -19.86 6.94
CA GLY A 89 18.88 -21.06 6.19
C GLY A 89 17.91 -20.71 5.04
N ASN A 90 16.78 -21.40 4.97
CA ASN A 90 15.75 -21.14 3.96
C ASN A 90 14.64 -20.19 4.45
N GLN A 91 14.77 -19.61 5.64
CA GLN A 91 13.75 -18.75 6.24
C GLN A 91 14.26 -17.33 6.42
N ARG A 92 13.35 -16.35 6.23
CA ARG A 92 13.59 -14.95 6.55
C ARG A 92 12.71 -14.55 7.72
N LYS A 93 13.32 -13.98 8.76
CA LYS A 93 12.58 -13.49 9.93
C LYS A 93 12.16 -12.04 9.71
N LEU A 94 10.98 -11.69 10.22
CA LEU A 94 10.60 -10.30 10.40
C LEU A 94 11.30 -9.76 11.65
N ILE A 95 11.95 -8.60 11.52
CA ILE A 95 12.63 -7.87 12.62
C ILE A 95 11.82 -6.64 13.04
N GLY A 96 10.76 -6.30 12.30
CA GLY A 96 9.83 -5.22 12.60
C GLY A 96 8.38 -5.69 12.63
N SER A 97 7.47 -4.77 12.98
CA SER A 97 6.03 -5.04 12.98
C SER A 97 5.51 -5.20 11.55
N PRO A 98 4.76 -6.27 11.22
CA PRO A 98 4.10 -6.39 9.91
C PRO A 98 3.24 -5.19 9.54
N GLN A 99 2.66 -4.48 10.53
CA GLN A 99 1.86 -3.28 10.31
C GLN A 99 2.67 -2.07 9.82
N ASN A 100 4.00 -2.13 9.90
CA ASN A 100 4.91 -1.11 9.34
C ASN A 100 5.39 -1.47 7.92
N PHE A 101 4.83 -2.51 7.33
CA PHE A 101 5.03 -2.83 5.93
C PHE A 101 3.98 -2.15 5.07
N ASP A 102 4.39 -1.60 3.94
CA ASP A 102 3.51 -1.16 2.86
C ASP A 102 4.05 -1.67 1.52
N CYS A 103 3.17 -2.11 0.64
CA CYS A 103 3.49 -2.37 -0.76
C CYS A 103 2.91 -1.27 -1.66
N ALA A 104 3.42 -1.18 -2.89
CA ALA A 104 2.98 -0.19 -3.86
C ALA A 104 2.15 -0.81 -4.99
N GLY A 105 1.10 -0.09 -5.41
CA GLY A 105 0.34 -0.35 -6.63
C GLY A 105 0.42 0.84 -7.59
N GLY A 106 0.11 0.61 -8.87
CA GLY A 106 0.26 1.60 -9.95
C GLY A 106 1.64 1.57 -10.60
N ILE A 107 2.62 1.00 -9.94
CA ILE A 107 3.99 0.80 -10.44
C ILE A 107 4.40 -0.67 -10.40
N ARG A 108 5.35 -1.03 -11.26
CA ARG A 108 6.07 -2.31 -11.22
C ARG A 108 7.42 -2.09 -10.58
N TYR A 109 7.76 -2.88 -9.58
CA TYR A 109 9.04 -2.83 -8.90
C TYR A 109 9.49 -4.19 -8.43
N GLU A 110 10.78 -4.32 -8.18
CA GLU A 110 11.43 -5.48 -7.59
C GLU A 110 11.94 -5.11 -6.21
N ALA A 111 11.75 -6.01 -5.23
CA ALA A 111 12.32 -5.91 -3.89
C ALA A 111 13.28 -7.08 -3.65
N ASP A 112 14.58 -6.82 -3.82
CA ASP A 112 15.63 -7.81 -3.58
C ASP A 112 16.06 -7.76 -2.11
N LEU A 113 15.47 -8.65 -1.31
CA LEU A 113 15.71 -8.70 0.13
C LEU A 113 17.10 -9.22 0.52
N ASP A 114 17.87 -9.77 -0.41
CA ASP A 114 19.24 -10.22 -0.15
C ASP A 114 20.26 -9.05 -0.26
N LYS A 115 19.82 -7.92 -0.83
CA LYS A 115 20.61 -6.69 -0.84
C LYS A 115 20.58 -5.96 0.51
N PRO A 116 21.61 -5.13 0.78
CA PRO A 116 21.62 -4.24 1.95
C PRO A 116 20.40 -3.30 1.94
N ALA A 117 19.94 -2.89 3.13
CA ALA A 117 18.94 -1.85 3.28
C ALA A 117 19.34 -0.58 2.51
N GLY A 118 18.41 0.09 1.87
CA GLY A 118 18.63 1.24 0.99
C GLY A 118 19.05 0.89 -0.45
N LYS A 119 19.15 -0.41 -0.78
CA LYS A 119 19.47 -0.90 -2.14
C LYS A 119 18.58 -2.06 -2.59
N ARG A 120 17.47 -2.30 -1.89
CA ARG A 120 16.55 -3.42 -2.12
C ARG A 120 15.54 -3.14 -3.22
N ILE A 121 15.14 -1.87 -3.37
CA ILE A 121 14.04 -1.48 -4.24
C ILE A 121 14.56 -0.99 -5.59
N LYS A 122 13.97 -1.57 -6.65
CA LYS A 122 14.19 -1.15 -8.04
C LYS A 122 12.84 -0.94 -8.72
N ILE A 123 12.48 0.30 -9.01
CA ILE A 123 11.25 0.61 -9.75
C ILE A 123 11.51 0.42 -11.26
N LEU A 124 10.65 -0.35 -11.90
CA LEU A 124 10.73 -0.72 -13.33
C LEU A 124 9.93 0.23 -14.22
N GLY A 125 8.91 0.90 -13.67
CA GLY A 125 8.02 1.83 -14.37
C GLY A 125 6.59 1.74 -13.87
N PHE A 126 5.68 2.48 -14.51
CA PHE A 126 4.26 2.43 -14.22
C PHE A 126 3.57 1.26 -14.94
N ASN A 127 2.42 0.82 -14.42
CA ASN A 127 1.63 -0.24 -15.04
C ASN A 127 1.08 0.18 -16.41
N ASP A 128 0.87 1.48 -16.64
CA ASP A 128 0.43 2.06 -17.91
C ASP A 128 1.55 2.26 -18.95
N GLY A 129 2.76 1.81 -18.65
CA GLY A 129 3.93 1.89 -19.55
C GLY A 129 4.75 3.17 -19.42
N ARG A 130 4.31 4.17 -18.64
CA ARG A 130 5.13 5.38 -18.36
C ARG A 130 6.43 4.99 -17.67
N LYS A 131 7.50 5.71 -17.98
CA LYS A 131 8.78 5.56 -17.28
C LYS A 131 8.75 6.26 -15.94
N PHE A 132 9.32 5.61 -14.93
CA PHE A 132 9.55 6.24 -13.63
C PHE A 132 10.81 7.10 -13.69
N ASN A 133 10.72 8.34 -13.19
CA ASN A 133 11.85 9.25 -13.06
C ASN A 133 12.03 9.63 -11.58
N ILE A 134 13.22 9.35 -11.05
CA ILE A 134 13.55 9.56 -9.65
C ILE A 134 13.46 11.05 -9.22
N ASP A 135 13.65 11.97 -10.16
CA ASP A 135 13.64 13.42 -9.92
C ASP A 135 12.26 14.07 -10.15
N SER A 136 11.28 13.30 -10.60
CA SER A 136 9.90 13.78 -10.78
C SER A 136 9.09 13.69 -9.49
N VAL A 137 8.01 14.47 -9.42
CA VAL A 137 7.03 14.41 -8.33
C VAL A 137 5.78 13.68 -8.80
N TYR A 138 5.29 12.78 -7.99
CA TYR A 138 4.14 11.94 -8.25
C TYR A 138 3.06 12.12 -7.18
N SER A 139 1.81 11.88 -7.57
CA SER A 139 0.69 11.77 -6.65
C SER A 139 0.60 10.35 -6.09
N VAL A 140 0.48 10.24 -4.77
CA VAL A 140 0.43 8.96 -4.07
C VAL A 140 -0.81 8.88 -3.20
N ALA A 141 -1.60 7.82 -3.38
CA ALA A 141 -2.74 7.50 -2.53
C ALA A 141 -2.28 6.68 -1.33
N MET A 142 -2.62 7.10 -0.13
CA MET A 142 -2.34 6.38 1.12
C MET A 142 -3.37 6.72 2.19
N VAL A 143 -3.42 5.93 3.24
CA VAL A 143 -4.32 6.17 4.36
C VAL A 143 -3.84 7.30 5.26
N SER A 144 -4.80 8.01 5.89
CA SER A 144 -4.53 9.16 6.77
C SER A 144 -3.53 8.84 7.88
N TYR A 145 -3.56 7.63 8.44
CA TYR A 145 -2.57 7.17 9.42
C TYR A 145 -1.14 7.33 8.90
N ARG A 146 -0.86 6.85 7.69
CA ARG A 146 0.47 6.97 7.06
C ARG A 146 0.81 8.41 6.69
N ALA A 147 -0.14 9.12 6.07
CA ALA A 147 0.07 10.50 5.64
C ALA A 147 0.37 11.44 6.81
N ASN A 148 -0.11 11.13 8.01
CA ASN A 148 0.14 11.90 9.25
C ASN A 148 1.34 11.36 10.07
N GLY A 149 2.20 10.51 9.49
CA GLY A 149 3.43 10.03 10.14
C GLY A 149 3.33 8.70 10.87
N GLY A 150 2.16 8.06 10.88
CA GLY A 150 2.00 6.76 11.55
C GLY A 150 2.93 5.69 11.00
N GLY A 151 3.67 5.01 11.90
CA GLY A 151 4.71 4.03 11.55
C GLY A 151 5.98 4.63 10.97
N GLU A 152 6.15 5.97 11.02
CA GLU A 152 7.35 6.74 10.65
C GLU A 152 7.79 6.69 9.17
N LEU A 153 7.12 5.90 8.31
CA LEU A 153 7.54 5.72 6.91
C LEU A 153 7.58 7.05 6.14
N MET A 154 6.54 7.90 6.30
CA MET A 154 6.51 9.21 5.67
C MET A 154 7.59 10.17 6.19
N MET A 155 7.83 10.17 7.50
CA MET A 155 8.86 11.02 8.10
C MET A 155 10.25 10.62 7.62
N LYS A 156 10.55 9.33 7.60
CA LYS A 156 11.84 8.80 7.10
C LYS A 156 12.03 9.04 5.60
N ALA A 157 10.96 8.90 4.82
CA ALA A 157 11.02 9.11 3.38
C ALA A 157 11.24 10.59 3.01
N THR A 158 10.60 11.50 3.72
CA THR A 158 10.59 12.94 3.38
C THR A 158 11.60 13.76 4.19
N GLY A 159 12.09 13.24 5.32
CA GLY A 159 12.89 14.01 6.29
C GLY A 159 12.09 15.04 7.10
N LEU A 160 10.75 15.08 6.93
CA LEU A 160 9.86 16.02 7.63
C LEU A 160 9.40 15.44 8.98
N GLN A 161 9.11 16.31 9.94
CA GLN A 161 8.44 15.94 11.17
C GLN A 161 6.93 15.75 10.93
N ALA A 162 6.25 15.07 11.84
CA ALA A 162 4.83 14.73 11.69
C ALA A 162 3.94 15.96 11.44
N GLU A 163 4.22 17.08 12.12
CA GLU A 163 3.49 18.35 12.01
C GLU A 163 3.63 19.00 10.64
N GLU A 164 4.72 18.70 9.91
CA GLU A 164 5.04 19.27 8.61
C GLU A 164 4.44 18.46 7.45
N LEU A 165 4.07 17.18 7.68
CA LEU A 165 3.57 16.27 6.65
C LEU A 165 2.28 16.75 5.99
N GLY A 166 1.49 17.57 6.70
CA GLY A 166 0.29 18.22 6.13
C GLY A 166 0.59 19.02 4.84
N SER A 167 1.79 19.53 4.68
CA SER A 167 2.25 20.25 3.48
C SER A 167 2.32 19.36 2.23
N ARG A 168 2.34 18.06 2.40
CA ARG A 168 2.37 17.07 1.31
C ARG A 168 0.98 16.68 0.83
N VAL A 169 -0.07 16.97 1.60
CA VAL A 169 -1.46 16.57 1.28
C VAL A 169 -2.00 17.44 0.14
N ILE A 170 -2.45 16.80 -0.93
CA ILE A 170 -3.12 17.42 -2.08
C ILE A 170 -4.63 17.42 -1.85
N GLU A 171 -5.17 16.27 -1.44
CA GLU A 171 -6.61 16.07 -1.34
C GLU A 171 -6.94 14.96 -0.32
N LYS A 172 -8.15 15.04 0.26
CA LYS A 172 -8.70 14.05 1.21
C LYS A 172 -10.02 13.54 0.66
N TYR A 173 -10.24 12.23 0.79
CA TYR A 173 -11.42 11.52 0.27
C TYR A 173 -12.23 10.91 1.41
N SER A 174 -13.11 9.94 1.11
CA SER A 174 -13.89 9.22 2.11
C SER A 174 -13.05 8.22 2.93
N ASP A 175 -13.65 7.69 4.00
CA ASP A 175 -13.11 6.54 4.75
C ASP A 175 -12.94 5.32 3.82
N VAL A 176 -11.85 4.59 3.97
CA VAL A 176 -11.52 3.46 3.09
C VAL A 176 -12.57 2.34 3.17
N ARG A 177 -13.22 2.13 4.32
CA ARG A 177 -14.32 1.15 4.44
C ARG A 177 -15.53 1.56 3.60
N GLU A 178 -15.83 2.87 3.58
CA GLU A 178 -16.90 3.40 2.72
C GLU A 178 -16.59 3.18 1.24
N LEU A 179 -15.33 3.39 0.84
CA LEU A 179 -14.89 3.15 -0.54
C LEU A 179 -14.97 1.65 -0.91
N LEU A 180 -14.58 0.76 -0.01
CA LEU A 180 -14.72 -0.68 -0.17
C LEU A 180 -16.20 -1.07 -0.29
N PHE A 181 -17.06 -0.52 0.56
CA PHE A 181 -18.48 -0.75 0.51
C PHE A 181 -19.10 -0.31 -0.83
N LYS A 182 -18.78 0.89 -1.29
CA LYS A 182 -19.20 1.39 -2.61
C LYS A 182 -18.70 0.49 -3.76
N PHE A 183 -17.48 -0.03 -3.66
CA PHE A 183 -16.93 -0.96 -4.65
C PHE A 183 -17.81 -2.22 -4.78
N PHE A 184 -18.13 -2.88 -3.66
CA PHE A 184 -18.95 -4.10 -3.68
C PHE A 184 -20.42 -3.84 -4.05
N LEU A 185 -21.02 -2.74 -3.58
CA LEU A 185 -22.39 -2.36 -3.94
C LEU A 185 -22.56 -2.09 -5.45
N SER A 186 -21.50 -1.67 -6.13
CA SER A 186 -21.56 -1.44 -7.58
C SER A 186 -21.63 -2.72 -8.43
N GLY A 187 -21.80 -3.89 -7.81
CA GLY A 187 -21.85 -5.20 -8.49
C GLY A 187 -20.51 -5.66 -9.07
N ARG A 188 -19.42 -5.04 -8.64
CA ARG A 188 -18.07 -5.42 -9.07
C ARG A 188 -17.62 -6.68 -8.35
N SER A 189 -16.98 -7.56 -9.08
CA SER A 189 -16.39 -8.77 -8.54
C SER A 189 -14.86 -8.68 -8.56
N LEU A 190 -14.21 -9.35 -7.63
CA LEU A 190 -12.75 -9.43 -7.55
C LEU A 190 -12.13 -10.15 -8.76
N LYS A 191 -12.88 -11.03 -9.43
CA LYS A 191 -12.41 -11.70 -10.66
C LYS A 191 -12.05 -10.73 -11.77
N LYS A 192 -12.72 -9.57 -11.85
CA LYS A 192 -12.45 -8.54 -12.86
C LYS A 192 -11.23 -7.67 -12.55
N LEU A 193 -10.64 -7.78 -11.35
CA LEU A 193 -9.42 -7.02 -10.99
C LEU A 193 -8.14 -7.67 -11.51
N GLU A 194 -8.19 -8.98 -11.86
CA GLU A 194 -7.03 -9.72 -12.37
C GLU A 194 -6.94 -9.67 -13.89
N GLU A 195 -8.00 -9.24 -14.58
CA GLU A 195 -8.07 -9.15 -16.04
C GLU A 195 -7.59 -7.79 -16.58
N ASN A 196 -7.19 -6.85 -15.74
CA ASN A 196 -6.66 -5.51 -16.05
C ASN A 196 -5.25 -5.32 -15.51
#